data_78e8a305b8295b31cff20b3fcd2cb5e5
#
_entry.id   78e8a305b8295b31cff20b3fcd2cb5e5
#
_cell.length_a   1.000
_cell.length_b   1.000
_cell.length_c   1.000
_cell.angle_alpha   90.00
_cell.angle_beta   90.00
_cell.angle_gamma   90.00
#
_symmetry.space_group_name_H-M   'P 1'
#
loop_
_entity.id
_entity.type
_entity.pdbx_description
1 polymer ?
#
loop_
_entity_poly.entity_id
_entity_poly.type
_entity_poly.pdbx_seq_one_letter_code
_entity_poly.pdbx_strand_id
1 'polypeptide(L)' 'MHAASDLLFRTLGDPTRRALFERLARGEALTVRALTERSGVSQPAVSRHLGVLRRAGLVEARPAGRETHYQ' A
#
# COMPACT_ATOMS: atom_id res chain seq x y z
N MET A 1 9.94 -7.29 -22.88
CA MET A 1 9.53 -7.07 -21.48
C MET A 1 8.06 -6.69 -21.45
N HIS A 2 7.33 -7.22 -20.47
CA HIS A 2 5.89 -7.00 -20.40
C HIS A 2 5.56 -5.74 -19.59
N ALA A 3 4.54 -5.01 -20.03
CA ALA A 3 4.11 -3.79 -19.34
C ALA A 3 3.74 -4.04 -17.87
N ALA A 4 3.15 -5.21 -17.57
CA ALA A 4 2.80 -5.59 -16.21
C ALA A 4 4.03 -5.71 -15.31
N SER A 5 5.14 -6.28 -15.83
CA SER A 5 6.39 -6.39 -15.09
C SER A 5 7.01 -5.02 -14.85
N ASP A 6 6.96 -4.13 -15.84
CA ASP A 6 7.48 -2.78 -15.70
C ASP A 6 6.70 -1.99 -14.64
N LEU A 7 5.38 -2.13 -14.63
CA LEU A 7 4.54 -1.49 -13.64
C LEU A 7 4.86 -1.99 -12.24
N LEU A 8 5.02 -3.30 -12.08
CA LEU A 8 5.35 -3.91 -10.81
C LEU A 8 6.68 -3.39 -10.28
N PHE A 9 7.73 -3.40 -11.09
CA PHE A 9 9.05 -2.93 -10.68
C PHE A 9 9.03 -1.45 -10.33
N ARG A 10 8.38 -0.61 -11.11
CA ARG A 10 8.26 0.82 -10.81
C ARG A 10 7.50 1.05 -9.51
N THR A 11 6.40 0.33 -9.32
CA THR A 11 5.57 0.49 -8.13
C THR A 11 6.33 0.10 -6.87
N LEU A 12 7.03 -1.04 -6.90
CA LEU A 12 7.77 -1.54 -5.75
C LEU A 12 9.21 -1.04 -5.67
N GLY A 13 9.60 -0.11 -6.57
CA GLY A 13 10.91 0.51 -6.55
C GLY A 13 11.10 1.50 -5.40
N ASP A 14 10.01 2.08 -4.89
CA ASP A 14 10.05 2.94 -3.72
C ASP A 14 10.14 2.10 -2.45
N PRO A 15 11.16 2.32 -1.58
CA PRO A 15 11.35 1.49 -0.39
C PRO A 15 10.18 1.54 0.59
N THR A 16 9.60 2.73 0.80
CA THR A 16 8.46 2.89 1.71
C THR A 16 7.25 2.14 1.18
N ARG A 17 6.97 2.30 -0.12
CA ARG A 17 5.84 1.63 -0.76
C ARG A 17 5.99 0.13 -0.72
N ARG A 18 7.21 -0.38 -0.98
CA ARG A 18 7.47 -1.81 -0.89
C ARG A 18 7.27 -2.34 0.52
N ALA A 19 7.72 -1.60 1.53
CA ALA A 19 7.54 -1.99 2.93
C ALA A 19 6.05 -2.08 3.31
N LEU A 20 5.25 -1.12 2.85
CA LEU A 20 3.81 -1.16 3.07
C LEU A 20 3.17 -2.37 2.38
N PHE A 21 3.56 -2.62 1.15
CA PHE A 21 3.07 -3.78 0.41
C PHE A 21 3.43 -5.08 1.12
N GLU A 22 4.67 -5.22 1.59
CA GLU A 22 5.11 -6.42 2.30
C GLU A 22 4.33 -6.66 3.59
N ARG A 23 3.99 -5.60 4.33
CA ARG A 23 3.14 -5.73 5.51
C ARG A 23 1.76 -6.27 5.16
N LEU A 24 1.16 -5.74 4.10
CA LEU A 24 -0.17 -6.18 3.67
C LEU A 24 -0.14 -7.58 3.06
N ALA A 25 0.97 -7.95 2.43
CA ALA A 25 1.12 -9.29 1.83
C ALA A 25 1.16 -10.41 2.88
N ARG A 26 1.36 -10.07 4.15
CA ARG A 26 1.29 -11.06 5.24
C ARG A 26 -0.13 -11.48 5.57
N GLY A 27 -1.12 -10.93 4.90
CA GLY A 27 -2.51 -11.33 5.03
C GLY A 27 -3.33 -10.54 6.04
N GLU A 28 -2.74 -9.53 6.66
CA GLU A 28 -3.49 -8.68 7.59
C GLU A 28 -4.19 -7.54 6.86
N ALA A 29 -5.43 -7.27 7.24
CA ALA A 29 -6.12 -6.07 6.79
C ALA A 29 -5.79 -4.95 7.78
N LEU A 30 -5.16 -3.88 7.28
CA LEU A 30 -4.67 -2.80 8.12
C LEU A 30 -5.25 -1.46 7.68
N THR A 31 -5.53 -0.60 8.66
CA THR A 31 -5.97 0.76 8.39
C THR A 31 -4.79 1.64 8.00
N VAL A 32 -5.07 2.79 7.38
CA VAL A 32 -4.04 3.79 7.09
C VAL A 32 -3.33 4.19 8.38
N ARG A 33 -4.08 4.37 9.46
CA ARG A 33 -3.51 4.73 10.75
C ARG A 33 -2.50 3.69 11.24
N ALA A 34 -2.89 2.43 11.22
CA ALA A 34 -2.01 1.34 11.65
C ALA A 34 -0.76 1.26 10.79
N LEU A 35 -0.91 1.42 9.48
CA LEU A 35 0.21 1.41 8.55
C LEU A 35 1.14 2.60 8.79
N THR A 36 0.58 3.77 9.11
CA THR A 36 1.36 4.98 9.35
C THR A 36 2.24 4.86 10.58
N GLU A 37 1.74 4.24 11.65
CA GLU A 37 2.44 4.15 12.93
C GLU A 37 3.84 3.55 12.82
N ARG A 38 4.09 2.70 11.86
CA ARG A 38 5.38 2.03 11.69
C ARG A 38 6.09 2.39 10.40
N SER A 39 5.57 3.36 9.68
CA SER A 39 6.07 3.66 8.34
C SER A 39 7.28 4.58 8.32
N GLY A 40 7.44 5.40 9.36
CA GLY A 40 8.47 6.44 9.37
C GLY A 40 8.12 7.66 8.53
N VAL A 41 6.94 7.70 7.93
CA VAL A 41 6.48 8.84 7.12
C VAL A 41 5.11 9.30 7.58
N SER A 42 4.64 10.42 7.03
CA SER A 42 3.36 11.00 7.42
C SER A 42 2.18 10.21 6.89
N GLN A 43 1.02 10.39 7.52
CA GLN A 43 -0.21 9.74 7.05
C GLN A 43 -0.58 10.14 5.62
N PRO A 44 -0.48 11.42 5.21
CA PRO A 44 -0.72 11.75 3.79
C PRO A 44 0.23 11.03 2.84
N ALA A 45 1.49 10.83 3.23
CA ALA A 45 2.43 10.08 2.41
C ALA A 45 2.02 8.61 2.30
N VAL A 46 1.63 8.00 3.42
CA VAL A 46 1.13 6.61 3.43
C VAL A 46 -0.09 6.48 2.53
N SER A 47 -1.06 7.41 2.65
CA SER A 47 -2.25 7.39 1.81
C SER A 47 -1.90 7.46 0.33
N ARG A 48 -0.91 8.29 -0.03
CA ARG A 48 -0.46 8.42 -1.42
C ARG A 48 0.17 7.13 -1.92
N HIS A 49 1.02 6.51 -1.12
CA HIS A 49 1.63 5.23 -1.47
C HIS A 49 0.59 4.13 -1.63
N LEU A 50 -0.39 4.07 -0.74
CA LEU A 50 -1.49 3.10 -0.85
C LEU A 50 -2.31 3.32 -2.11
N GLY A 51 -2.53 4.57 -2.49
CA GLY A 51 -3.20 4.90 -3.75
C GLY A 51 -2.46 4.36 -4.97
N VAL A 52 -1.13 4.47 -4.98
CA VAL A 52 -0.30 3.93 -6.06
C VAL A 52 -0.41 2.40 -6.10
N LEU A 53 -0.29 1.74 -4.94
CA LEU A 53 -0.40 0.28 -4.84
C LEU A 53 -1.78 -0.21 -5.32
N ARG A 54 -2.82 0.51 -4.95
CA ARG A 54 -4.18 0.16 -5.34
C ARG A 54 -4.39 0.28 -6.84
N ARG A 55 -3.92 1.38 -7.43
CA ARG A 55 -4.04 1.59 -8.88
C ARG A 55 -3.25 0.55 -9.68
N ALA A 56 -2.19 0.04 -9.10
CA ALA A 56 -1.39 -1.04 -9.71
C ALA A 56 -2.02 -2.42 -9.49
N GLY A 57 -3.11 -2.51 -8.73
CA GLY A 57 -3.79 -3.78 -8.47
C GLY A 57 -3.11 -4.65 -7.43
N LEU A 58 -2.17 -4.10 -6.65
CA LEU A 58 -1.41 -4.87 -5.68
C LEU A 58 -2.08 -4.94 -4.31
N VAL A 59 -2.96 -4.01 -4.00
CA VAL A 59 -3.72 -4.00 -2.76
C VAL A 59 -5.16 -3.59 -3.04
N GLU A 60 -6.06 -3.96 -2.14
CA GLU A 60 -7.46 -3.57 -2.18
C GLU A 60 -7.79 -2.69 -0.99
N ALA A 61 -8.75 -1.80 -1.18
CA ALA A 61 -9.29 -0.96 -0.12
C ALA A 61 -10.71 -1.42 0.18
N ARG A 62 -11.01 -1.65 1.45
CA ARG A 62 -12.34 -2.06 1.89
C ARG A 62 -12.86 -1.13 2.98
N PRO A 63 -14.00 -0.49 2.77
CA PRO A 63 -14.63 0.31 3.82
C PRO A 63 -15.02 -0.61 4.99
N ALA A 64 -14.79 -0.14 6.20
CA ALA A 64 -15.15 -0.86 7.41
C ALA A 64 -15.56 0.17 8.45
N GLY A 65 -16.85 0.49 8.50
CA GLY A 65 -17.36 1.55 9.35
C GLY A 65 -16.82 2.90 8.88
N ARG A 66 -16.16 3.63 9.79
CA ARG A 66 -15.57 4.93 9.48
C ARG A 66 -14.17 4.84 8.91
N GLU A 67 -13.60 3.65 8.88
CA GLU A 67 -12.23 3.44 8.46
C GLU A 67 -12.19 2.69 7.14
N THR A 68 -11.04 2.75 6.48
CA THR A 68 -10.77 1.94 5.30
C THR A 68 -9.64 0.99 5.65
N HIS A 69 -9.85 -0.30 5.40
CA HIS A 69 -8.83 -1.32 5.58
C HIS A 69 -8.20 -1.64 4.22
N TYR A 70 -6.90 -1.82 4.23
CA TYR A 70 -6.14 -2.24 3.05
C TYR A 70 -5.63 -3.65 3.25
N GLN A 71 -5.61 -4.39 2.16
CA GLN A 71 -5.07 -5.76 2.18
C GLN A 71 -4.54 -6.20 0.83
#